data_664bdf4f4249e746e4169bff5f5afc50
#
_entry.id   664bdf4f4249e746e4169bff5f5afc50
#
_cell.length_a   1.000
_cell.length_b   1.000
_cell.length_c   1.000
_cell.angle_alpha   90.00
_cell.angle_beta   90.00
_cell.angle_gamma   90.00
#
_symmetry.space_group_name_H-M   'P 1'
#
loop_
_entity.id
_entity.type
_entity.pdbx_description
1 polymer ?
#
loop_
_entity_poly.entity_id
_entity_poly.type
_entity_poly.pdbx_seq_one_letter_code
_entity_poly.pdbx_strand_id
1 'polypeptide(L)' 'MEQDTRWLVKYNEVVEFIQTHHCNPSKHDDEERGLYLNWIKHNKKVYNAGEMKPERLEPFKKLLALCEQYRHKNQYK' A
#
# COMPACT_ATOMS: atom_id res chain seq x y z
N MET A 1 9.47 7.85 -16.43
CA MET A 1 9.81 6.47 -16.70
C MET A 1 10.38 5.79 -15.50
N GLU A 2 11.56 6.23 -15.06
CA GLU A 2 12.18 5.61 -13.89
C GLU A 2 11.30 5.73 -12.65
N GLN A 3 10.63 6.85 -12.49
CA GLN A 3 9.77 7.04 -11.35
C GLN A 3 8.59 6.07 -11.36
N ASP A 4 8.05 5.83 -12.55
CA ASP A 4 6.94 4.89 -12.68
C ASP A 4 7.41 3.48 -12.37
N THR A 5 8.60 3.13 -12.81
CA THR A 5 9.16 1.81 -12.53
C THR A 5 9.39 1.63 -11.05
N ARG A 6 9.94 2.64 -10.38
CA ARG A 6 10.15 2.57 -8.94
C ARG A 6 8.84 2.42 -8.19
N TRP A 7 7.85 3.16 -8.64
CA TRP A 7 6.54 3.09 -7.99
C TRP A 7 5.96 1.69 -8.09
N LEU A 8 6.08 1.09 -9.28
CA LEU A 8 5.56 -0.26 -9.50
C LEU A 8 6.32 -1.30 -8.68
N VAL A 9 7.64 -1.16 -8.60
CA VAL A 9 8.45 -2.07 -7.80
C VAL A 9 8.00 -2.01 -6.34
N LYS A 10 7.85 -0.80 -5.82
CA LYS A 10 7.42 -0.63 -4.44
C LYS A 10 6.00 -1.14 -4.24
N TYR A 11 5.13 -0.87 -5.20
CA TYR A 11 3.77 -1.36 -5.15
C TYR A 11 3.75 -2.88 -5.05
N ASN A 12 4.54 -3.54 -5.88
CA ASN A 12 4.60 -4.99 -5.87
C ASN A 12 5.13 -5.52 -4.55
N GLU A 13 6.13 -4.84 -3.98
CA GLU A 13 6.67 -5.23 -2.69
C GLU A 13 5.62 -5.15 -1.59
N VAL A 14 4.85 -4.08 -1.59
CA VAL A 14 3.81 -3.88 -0.58
C VAL A 14 2.73 -4.95 -0.73
N VAL A 15 2.28 -5.17 -1.96
CA VAL A 15 1.25 -6.17 -2.22
C VAL A 15 1.72 -7.56 -1.79
N GLU A 16 2.95 -7.89 -2.16
CA GLU A 16 3.51 -9.19 -1.80
C GLU A 16 3.61 -9.35 -0.29
N PHE A 17 4.02 -8.30 0.40
CA PHE A 17 4.10 -8.34 1.85
C PHE A 17 2.74 -8.66 2.46
N ILE A 18 1.72 -7.94 2.02
CA ILE A 18 0.38 -8.12 2.57
C ILE A 18 -0.13 -9.53 2.28
N GLN A 19 0.08 -10.01 1.07
CA GLN A 19 -0.39 -11.34 0.68
C GLN A 19 0.36 -12.45 1.41
N THR A 20 1.63 -12.24 1.65
CA THR A 20 2.45 -13.24 2.32
C THR A 20 2.13 -13.31 3.81
N HIS A 21 1.96 -12.16 4.44
CA HIS A 21 1.73 -12.11 5.87
C HIS A 21 0.26 -12.10 6.24
N HIS A 22 -0.61 -11.92 5.26
CA HIS A 22 -2.06 -11.87 5.47
C HIS A 22 -2.46 -10.78 6.45
N CYS A 23 -1.72 -9.67 6.42
CA CYS A 23 -2.03 -8.53 7.28
C CYS A 23 -1.33 -7.30 6.74
N ASN A 24 -1.80 -6.13 7.17
CA ASN A 24 -1.21 -4.87 6.78
C ASN A 24 0.11 -4.65 7.50
N PRO A 25 1.01 -3.83 6.92
CA PRO A 25 2.25 -3.48 7.62
C PRO A 25 1.95 -2.86 8.96
N SER A 26 2.74 -3.20 9.95
CA SER A 26 2.51 -2.76 11.31
C SER A 26 3.17 -1.40 11.56
N LYS A 27 2.44 -0.52 12.22
CA LYS A 27 3.01 0.77 12.61
C LYS A 27 3.93 0.63 13.83
N HIS A 28 3.85 -0.51 14.49
CA HIS A 28 4.70 -0.78 15.65
C HIS A 28 6.03 -1.36 15.28
N ASP A 29 6.18 -1.83 14.05
CA ASP A 29 7.43 -2.35 13.54
C ASP A 29 8.10 -1.25 12.74
N ASP A 30 9.25 -0.77 13.21
CA ASP A 30 9.92 0.35 12.56
C ASP A 30 10.27 0.06 11.12
N GLU A 31 10.69 -1.17 10.83
CA GLU A 31 11.06 -1.56 9.49
C GLU A 31 9.86 -1.57 8.56
N GLU A 32 8.78 -2.21 8.99
CA GLU A 32 7.58 -2.27 8.18
C GLU A 32 6.96 -0.89 7.98
N ARG A 33 6.99 -0.08 9.02
CA ARG A 33 6.46 1.27 8.92
C ARG A 33 7.27 2.10 7.94
N GLY A 34 8.59 1.99 8.01
CA GLY A 34 9.45 2.77 7.14
C GLY A 34 9.41 2.32 5.69
N LEU A 35 9.34 1.00 5.46
CA LEU A 35 9.40 0.45 4.12
C LEU A 35 8.04 0.43 3.42
N TYR A 36 6.99 0.13 4.15
CA TYR A 36 5.69 -0.10 3.52
C TYR A 36 4.62 0.90 3.94
N LEU A 37 4.45 1.08 5.24
CA LEU A 37 3.34 1.89 5.73
C LEU A 37 3.47 3.36 5.32
N ASN A 38 4.66 3.91 5.41
CA ASN A 38 4.89 5.30 5.01
C ASN A 38 4.61 5.51 3.53
N TRP A 39 4.98 4.53 2.71
CA TRP A 39 4.72 4.58 1.29
C TRP A 39 3.21 4.58 1.03
N ILE A 40 2.49 3.70 1.72
CA ILE A 40 1.04 3.63 1.57
C ILE A 40 0.39 4.94 2.00
N LYS A 41 0.80 5.49 3.12
CA LYS A 41 0.24 6.74 3.62
C LYS A 41 0.49 7.88 2.65
N HIS A 42 1.71 7.96 2.14
CA HIS A 42 2.05 9.02 1.20
C HIS A 42 1.19 8.94 -0.06
N ASN A 43 1.08 7.74 -0.62
CA ASN A 43 0.31 7.56 -1.83
C ASN A 43 -1.19 7.76 -1.59
N LYS A 44 -1.66 7.36 -0.42
CA LYS A 44 -3.06 7.58 -0.07
C LYS A 44 -3.37 9.08 -0.01
N LYS A 45 -2.44 9.85 0.50
CA LYS A 45 -2.60 11.30 0.55
C LYS A 45 -2.67 11.88 -0.85
N VAL A 46 -1.79 11.45 -1.74
CA VAL A 46 -1.80 11.89 -3.12
C VAL A 46 -3.09 11.48 -3.81
N TYR A 47 -3.52 10.26 -3.56
CA TYR A 47 -4.76 9.74 -4.14
C TYR A 47 -5.96 10.57 -3.69
N ASN A 48 -6.05 10.86 -2.41
CA ASN A 48 -7.18 11.61 -1.86
C ASN A 48 -7.19 13.06 -2.35
N ALA A 49 -6.00 13.59 -2.64
CA ALA A 49 -5.89 14.95 -3.15
C ALA A 49 -6.22 15.03 -4.64
N GLY A 50 -6.42 13.89 -5.29
CA GLY A 50 -6.73 13.86 -6.71
C GLY A 50 -5.52 14.13 -7.59
N GLU A 51 -4.32 13.94 -7.04
CA GLU A 51 -3.09 14.25 -7.77
C GLU A 51 -2.39 13.00 -8.28
N MET A 52 -2.97 11.82 -8.05
CA MET A 52 -2.36 10.58 -8.49
C MET A 52 -2.53 10.41 -10.00
N LYS A 53 -1.47 9.91 -10.64
CA LYS A 53 -1.50 9.68 -12.08
C LYS A 53 -2.53 8.61 -12.42
N PRO A 54 -3.21 8.76 -13.58
CA PRO A 54 -4.25 7.79 -13.95
C PRO A 54 -3.74 6.35 -14.00
N GLU A 55 -2.52 6.13 -14.48
CA GLU A 55 -2.00 4.78 -14.60
C GLU A 55 -1.70 4.15 -13.24
N ARG A 56 -1.68 4.95 -12.19
CA ARG A 56 -1.49 4.45 -10.83
C ARG A 56 -2.79 4.29 -10.06
N LEU A 57 -3.85 4.89 -10.55
CA LEU A 57 -5.14 4.86 -9.85
C LEU A 57 -5.68 3.45 -9.71
N GLU A 58 -5.73 2.72 -10.83
CA GLU A 58 -6.28 1.37 -10.80
C GLU A 58 -5.53 0.43 -9.87
N PRO A 59 -4.19 0.30 -10.01
CA PRO A 59 -3.47 -0.58 -9.10
C PRO A 59 -3.56 -0.13 -7.66
N PHE A 60 -3.55 1.19 -7.41
CA PHE A 60 -3.61 1.66 -6.04
C PHE A 60 -4.97 1.37 -5.41
N LYS A 61 -6.05 1.47 -6.19
CA LYS A 61 -7.37 1.11 -5.69
C LYS A 61 -7.40 -0.36 -5.27
N LYS A 62 -6.76 -1.22 -6.05
CA LYS A 62 -6.68 -2.64 -5.70
C LYS A 62 -5.92 -2.83 -4.41
N LEU A 63 -4.85 -2.08 -4.22
CA LEU A 63 -4.09 -2.17 -2.99
C LEU A 63 -4.92 -1.73 -1.78
N LEU A 64 -5.67 -0.64 -1.93
CA LEU A 64 -6.52 -0.17 -0.85
C LEU A 64 -7.58 -1.21 -0.48
N ALA A 65 -8.16 -1.85 -1.49
CA ALA A 65 -9.15 -2.90 -1.23
C ALA A 65 -8.50 -4.07 -0.49
N LEU A 66 -7.28 -4.41 -0.86
CA LEU A 66 -6.57 -5.48 -0.20
C LEU A 66 -6.29 -5.13 1.26
N CYS A 67 -5.88 -3.90 1.51
CA CYS A 67 -5.64 -3.44 2.87
C CYS A 67 -6.91 -3.51 3.71
N GLU A 68 -8.02 -3.09 3.13
CA GLU A 68 -9.30 -3.12 3.82
C GLU A 68 -9.71 -4.55 4.16
N GLN A 69 -9.48 -5.45 3.24
CA GLN A 69 -9.83 -6.85 3.44
C GLN A 69 -9.17 -7.42 4.67
N TYR A 70 -7.87 -7.20 4.80
CA TYR A 70 -7.13 -7.74 5.94
C TYR A 70 -7.36 -6.94 7.20
N ARG A 71 -7.68 -5.68 7.06
CA ARG A 71 -8.00 -4.86 8.21
C ARG A 71 -9.26 -5.36 8.90
N HIS A 72 -10.29 -5.66 8.11
CA HIS A 72 -11.53 -6.18 8.65
C HIS A 72 -11.31 -7.51 9.32
N LYS A 73 -10.50 -8.35 8.68
CA LYS A 73 -10.22 -9.66 9.23
C LYS A 73 -9.58 -9.56 10.60
N ASN A 74 -8.69 -8.60 10.76
CA ASN A 74 -8.01 -8.40 12.04
C ASN A 74 -8.95 -7.91 13.12
N GLN A 75 -9.98 -7.17 12.74
CA GLN A 75 -10.91 -6.62 13.72
C GLN A 75 -11.70 -7.68 14.43
N TYR A 76 -11.91 -8.81 13.80
CA TYR A 76 -12.69 -9.86 14.40
C TYR A 76 -11.86 -10.73 15.33
N LYS A 77 -10.61 -10.43 15.45
CA LYS A 77 -9.75 -11.11 16.39
C LYS A 77 -9.78 -10.42 17.72
#